data_1f87943daeedaeff1cf215aa78c64a80
#
_entry.id   1f87943daeedaeff1cf215aa78c64a80
#
_cell.length_a   1.000
_cell.length_b   1.000
_cell.length_c   1.000
_cell.angle_alpha   90.00
_cell.angle_beta   90.00
_cell.angle_gamma   90.00
#
_symmetry.space_group_name_H-M   'P 1'
#
loop_
_entity.id
_entity.type
_entity.pdbx_description
1 polymer ?
#
loop_
_entity_poly.entity_id
_entity_poly.type
_entity_poly.pdbx_seq_one_letter_code
_entity_poly.pdbx_strand_id
1 'polypeptide(L)'
;MVVDPPEGRVSILPDARAVRDGNLQRLDEHWVHNTPWERCITRGVPGKMFPTYNTGHLIVQTPGYVTISSEMIHLTRPIPLDDRPALPSNLRQWDGVPRGRWEGNTLVVEVTHYNTQGTMGTNTGSRWIRGVPQSEAMRVRERFIPVDDPNAFGEPWTVELPMNRSPDYRIYEYSCHEGNYGLENTLRGGQADDKAGR
;
A
#
# COMPACT_ATOMS: atom_id res chain seq x y z
N MET A 1 9.15 10.01 -1.18
CA MET A 1 9.63 10.92 -0.08
C MET A 1 8.41 11.62 0.50
N VAL A 2 8.30 11.82 1.82
CA VAL A 2 7.25 12.65 2.41
C VAL A 2 7.67 14.11 2.23
N VAL A 3 6.80 14.93 1.63
CA VAL A 3 7.07 16.37 1.38
C VAL A 3 6.16 17.27 2.21
N ASP A 4 5.06 16.73 2.69
CA ASP A 4 4.19 17.35 3.65
C ASP A 4 3.91 16.36 4.79
N PRO A 5 4.30 16.67 6.02
CA PRO A 5 4.96 17.91 6.47
C PRO A 5 6.40 18.07 5.93
N PRO A 6 6.89 19.34 5.82
CA PRO A 6 8.17 19.65 5.17
C PRO A 6 9.40 18.98 5.79
N GLU A 7 9.35 18.69 7.10
CA GLU A 7 10.42 17.94 7.79
C GLU A 7 10.46 16.45 7.41
N GLY A 8 9.55 16.00 6.54
CA GLY A 8 9.50 14.63 6.03
C GLY A 8 9.10 13.57 7.05
N ARG A 9 8.57 13.99 8.20
CA ARG A 9 8.19 13.09 9.31
C ARG A 9 6.70 13.13 9.58
N VAL A 10 6.04 12.01 9.41
CA VAL A 10 4.62 11.86 9.73
C VAL A 10 4.45 11.73 11.25
N SER A 11 3.55 12.54 11.82
CA SER A 11 3.16 12.40 13.22
C SER A 11 2.24 11.19 13.39
N ILE A 12 2.64 10.26 14.25
CA ILE A 12 1.86 9.06 14.57
C ILE A 12 1.31 9.23 15.97
N LEU A 13 0.00 9.07 16.12
CA LEU A 13 -0.67 9.16 17.42
C LEU A 13 -0.13 8.07 18.38
N PRO A 14 -0.09 8.35 19.69
CA PRO A 14 0.46 7.43 20.69
C PRO A 14 -0.16 6.03 20.63
N ASP A 15 -1.47 5.91 20.51
CA ASP A 15 -2.18 4.61 20.47
C ASP A 15 -1.82 3.81 19.22
N ALA A 16 -1.77 4.46 18.06
CA ALA A 16 -1.36 3.79 16.82
C ALA A 16 0.10 3.34 16.86
N ARG A 17 0.95 4.12 17.52
CA ARG A 17 2.35 3.76 17.76
C ARG A 17 2.45 2.56 18.69
N ALA A 18 1.67 2.55 19.79
CA ALA A 18 1.67 1.44 20.74
C ALA A 18 1.23 0.12 20.09
N VAL A 19 0.21 0.14 19.24
CA VAL A 19 -0.23 -1.04 18.47
C VAL A 19 0.88 -1.53 17.54
N ARG A 20 1.51 -0.63 16.78
CA ARG A 20 2.63 -0.97 15.89
C ARG A 20 3.79 -1.61 16.66
N ASP A 21 4.21 -0.96 17.75
CA ASP A 21 5.37 -1.40 18.52
C ASP A 21 5.08 -2.70 19.28
N GLY A 22 3.85 -2.89 19.76
CA GLY A 22 3.40 -4.14 20.35
C GLY A 22 3.36 -5.32 19.36
N ASN A 23 2.95 -5.08 18.11
CA ASN A 23 3.03 -6.09 17.07
C ASN A 23 4.49 -6.45 16.76
N LEU A 24 5.35 -5.44 16.66
CA LEU A 24 6.78 -5.65 16.39
C LEU A 24 7.48 -6.53 17.43
N GLN A 25 7.07 -6.46 18.69
CA GLN A 25 7.61 -7.26 19.77
C GLN A 25 7.11 -8.72 19.77
N ARG A 26 6.06 -9.02 19.03
CA ARG A 26 5.35 -10.31 19.03
C ARG A 26 5.24 -10.95 17.64
N LEU A 27 6.19 -10.64 16.75
CA LEU A 27 6.14 -11.11 15.35
C LEU A 27 6.18 -12.64 15.25
N ASP A 28 6.84 -13.29 16.17
CA ASP A 28 7.03 -14.73 16.23
C ASP A 28 5.96 -15.49 17.04
N GLU A 29 5.13 -14.77 17.82
CA GLU A 29 4.05 -15.37 18.58
C GLU A 29 2.89 -15.83 17.70
N HIS A 30 2.45 -14.95 16.77
CA HIS A 30 1.29 -15.25 15.96
C HIS A 30 1.30 -14.45 14.63
N TRP A 31 0.82 -15.07 13.56
CA TRP A 31 0.77 -14.44 12.23
C TRP A 31 0.01 -13.10 12.19
N VAL A 32 -0.90 -12.84 13.10
CA VAL A 32 -1.68 -11.59 13.17
C VAL A 32 -0.80 -10.36 13.43
N HIS A 33 0.36 -10.55 14.07
CA HIS A 33 1.31 -9.48 14.38
C HIS A 33 2.17 -9.08 13.18
N ASN A 34 2.23 -9.94 12.16
CA ASN A 34 2.90 -9.64 10.89
C ASN A 34 2.02 -8.78 9.99
N THR A 35 2.61 -7.88 9.24
CA THR A 35 1.86 -7.01 8.34
C THR A 35 1.18 -7.80 7.21
N PRO A 36 0.11 -7.27 6.60
CA PRO A 36 -0.52 -7.90 5.45
C PRO A 36 0.44 -8.20 4.30
N TRP A 37 1.52 -7.43 4.15
CA TRP A 37 2.51 -7.68 3.13
C TRP A 37 3.33 -8.94 3.41
N GLU A 38 3.79 -9.14 4.63
CA GLU A 38 4.52 -10.33 5.05
C GLU A 38 3.67 -11.60 4.95
N ARG A 39 2.36 -11.43 5.03
CA ARG A 39 1.35 -12.50 4.85
C ARG A 39 0.87 -12.66 3.41
N CYS A 40 1.49 -11.98 2.44
CA CYS A 40 1.10 -11.99 1.02
C CYS A 40 -0.35 -11.59 0.73
N ILE A 41 -0.95 -10.73 1.55
CA ILE A 41 -2.32 -10.26 1.36
C ILE A 41 -2.33 -8.99 0.52
N THR A 42 -1.62 -7.95 0.96
CA THR A 42 -1.51 -6.67 0.26
C THR A 42 -0.36 -5.83 0.81
N ARG A 43 0.11 -4.88 0.01
CA ARG A 43 1.01 -3.81 0.49
C ARG A 43 0.26 -2.58 1.00
N GLY A 44 -1.06 -2.58 0.87
CA GLY A 44 -1.90 -1.44 1.18
C GLY A 44 -1.81 -0.30 0.17
N VAL A 45 -2.70 0.65 0.30
CA VAL A 45 -2.69 1.93 -0.43
C VAL A 45 -2.39 3.02 0.58
N PRO A 46 -1.36 3.84 0.39
CA PRO A 46 -0.50 4.01 -0.79
C PRO A 46 0.73 3.09 -0.84
N GLY A 47 0.93 2.17 0.10
CA GLY A 47 2.15 1.38 0.26
C GLY A 47 2.66 0.69 -1.00
N LYS A 48 1.74 0.20 -1.85
CA LYS A 48 2.09 -0.47 -3.11
C LYS A 48 2.70 0.43 -4.17
N MET A 49 2.53 1.74 -4.05
CA MET A 49 3.12 2.71 -4.97
C MET A 49 4.57 3.07 -4.58
N PHE A 50 5.02 2.70 -3.39
CA PHE A 50 6.40 2.95 -2.98
C PHE A 50 7.37 2.02 -3.71
N PRO A 51 8.42 2.56 -4.34
CA PRO A 51 9.38 1.78 -5.09
C PRO A 51 10.21 0.89 -4.16
N THR A 52 10.22 -0.40 -4.43
CA THR A 52 11.12 -1.37 -3.79
C THR A 52 11.67 -2.32 -4.84
N TYR A 53 10.92 -3.37 -5.15
CA TYR A 53 11.18 -4.33 -6.22
C TYR A 53 9.82 -4.83 -6.74
N ASN A 54 9.79 -5.40 -7.93
CA ASN A 54 8.55 -5.78 -8.63
C ASN A 54 7.53 -4.64 -8.62
N THR A 55 7.98 -3.46 -9.06
CA THR A 55 7.19 -2.22 -9.05
C THR A 55 6.53 -1.93 -10.39
N GLY A 56 6.46 -2.92 -11.26
CA GLY A 56 5.73 -2.81 -12.53
C GLY A 56 4.25 -2.62 -12.30
N HIS A 57 3.65 -1.67 -13.02
CA HIS A 57 2.22 -1.42 -13.02
C HIS A 57 1.70 -1.44 -14.45
N LEU A 58 0.65 -2.22 -14.69
CA LEU A 58 -0.13 -2.13 -15.92
C LEU A 58 -1.36 -1.26 -15.66
N ILE A 59 -1.46 -0.17 -16.41
CA ILE A 59 -2.61 0.74 -16.36
C ILE A 59 -3.44 0.55 -17.62
N VAL A 60 -4.69 0.15 -17.44
CA VAL A 60 -5.65 -0.06 -18.52
C VAL A 60 -6.81 0.90 -18.35
N GLN A 61 -7.10 1.66 -19.39
CA GLN A 61 -8.23 2.56 -19.44
C GLN A 61 -9.32 2.00 -20.36
N THR A 62 -10.53 1.94 -19.84
CA THR A 62 -11.73 1.52 -20.55
C THR A 62 -12.85 2.53 -20.30
N PRO A 63 -13.94 2.52 -21.08
CA PRO A 63 -15.09 3.37 -20.77
C PRO A 63 -15.58 3.16 -19.33
N GLY A 64 -15.61 4.22 -18.54
CA GLY A 64 -16.06 4.21 -17.14
C GLY A 64 -15.11 3.65 -16.09
N TYR A 65 -13.90 3.18 -16.47
CA TYR A 65 -12.93 2.63 -15.55
C TYR A 65 -11.49 2.94 -15.92
N VAL A 66 -10.66 3.09 -14.90
CA VAL A 66 -9.21 2.89 -14.98
C VAL A 66 -8.85 1.72 -14.08
N THR A 67 -8.09 0.76 -14.59
CA THR A 67 -7.63 -0.40 -13.82
C THR A 67 -6.12 -0.33 -13.67
N ILE A 68 -5.62 -0.44 -12.44
CA ILE A 68 -4.19 -0.50 -12.13
C ILE A 68 -3.88 -1.88 -11.58
N SER A 69 -3.14 -2.67 -12.36
CA SER A 69 -2.62 -3.98 -11.94
C SER A 69 -1.16 -3.83 -11.56
N SER A 70 -0.80 -4.27 -10.37
CA SER A 70 0.58 -4.24 -9.86
C SER A 70 1.18 -5.64 -9.88
N GLU A 71 2.45 -5.79 -10.25
CA GLU A 71 3.17 -7.07 -10.15
C GLU A 71 3.15 -7.60 -8.72
N MET A 72 3.55 -6.76 -7.79
CA MET A 72 3.63 -7.13 -6.38
C MET A 72 2.27 -7.60 -5.86
N ILE A 73 2.21 -8.87 -5.46
CA ILE A 73 1.00 -9.55 -4.95
C ILE A 73 -0.17 -9.53 -5.95
N HIS A 74 0.11 -9.42 -7.26
CA HIS A 74 -0.84 -9.33 -8.40
C HIS A 74 -2.10 -8.50 -8.11
N LEU A 75 -1.95 -7.45 -7.32
CA LEU A 75 -3.08 -6.67 -6.87
C LEU A 75 -3.63 -5.82 -8.02
N THR A 76 -4.88 -6.07 -8.37
CA THR A 76 -5.60 -5.32 -9.41
C THR A 76 -6.66 -4.43 -8.77
N ARG A 77 -6.61 -3.14 -9.10
CA ARG A 77 -7.54 -2.11 -8.62
C ARG A 77 -8.39 -1.58 -9.76
N PRO A 78 -9.63 -2.01 -9.93
CA PRO A 78 -10.59 -1.32 -10.79
C PRO A 78 -11.05 -0.02 -10.11
N ILE A 79 -10.89 1.09 -10.80
CA ILE A 79 -11.24 2.43 -10.34
C ILE A 79 -12.41 2.91 -11.20
N PRO A 80 -13.64 2.88 -10.69
CA PRO A 80 -14.78 3.41 -11.41
C PRO A 80 -14.70 4.93 -11.49
N LEU A 81 -15.08 5.47 -12.67
CA LEU A 81 -15.08 6.90 -13.00
C LEU A 81 -16.50 7.49 -13.04
N ASP A 82 -17.50 6.70 -12.72
CA ASP A 82 -18.91 7.10 -12.75
C ASP A 82 -19.42 7.52 -11.36
N ASP A 83 -20.59 8.12 -11.34
CA ASP A 83 -21.27 8.59 -10.13
C ASP A 83 -22.13 7.50 -9.45
N ARG A 84 -21.77 6.23 -9.60
CA ARG A 84 -22.48 5.14 -8.90
C ARG A 84 -22.55 5.38 -7.39
N PRO A 85 -23.60 4.93 -6.71
CA PRO A 85 -23.72 5.08 -5.26
C PRO A 85 -22.49 4.55 -4.52
N ALA A 86 -22.16 5.21 -3.41
CA ALA A 86 -21.12 4.70 -2.52
C ALA A 86 -21.54 3.32 -1.96
N LEU A 87 -20.56 2.47 -1.72
CA LEU A 87 -20.85 1.22 -1.03
C LEU A 87 -21.35 1.48 0.40
N PRO A 88 -22.21 0.59 0.94
CA PRO A 88 -22.61 0.66 2.34
C PRO A 88 -21.38 0.71 3.26
N SER A 89 -21.48 1.49 4.34
CA SER A 89 -20.34 1.76 5.25
C SER A 89 -19.79 0.52 5.96
N ASN A 90 -20.56 -0.56 6.02
CA ASN A 90 -20.15 -1.85 6.59
C ASN A 90 -19.35 -2.72 5.61
N LEU A 91 -19.33 -2.39 4.32
CA LEU A 91 -18.49 -3.09 3.32
C LEU A 91 -17.12 -2.44 3.26
N ARG A 92 -16.13 -3.10 3.83
CA ARG A 92 -14.76 -2.62 3.97
C ARG A 92 -13.77 -3.58 3.34
N GLN A 93 -12.68 -3.03 2.82
CA GLN A 93 -11.67 -3.80 2.11
C GLN A 93 -10.25 -3.49 2.61
N TRP A 94 -9.32 -4.39 2.34
CA TRP A 94 -7.91 -4.23 2.69
C TRP A 94 -7.30 -2.96 2.11
N ASP A 95 -7.55 -2.72 0.82
CA ASP A 95 -7.02 -1.58 0.06
C ASP A 95 -8.02 -0.43 -0.09
N GLY A 96 -9.12 -0.51 0.66
CA GLY A 96 -10.22 0.43 0.54
C GLY A 96 -10.97 0.30 -0.79
N VAL A 97 -11.91 1.21 -0.99
CA VAL A 97 -12.75 1.30 -2.20
C VAL A 97 -12.38 2.57 -2.96
N PRO A 98 -11.81 2.45 -4.16
CA PRO A 98 -11.40 3.60 -4.95
C PRO A 98 -12.58 4.21 -5.70
N ARG A 99 -12.52 5.53 -5.91
CA ARG A 99 -13.35 6.32 -6.81
C ARG A 99 -12.44 7.26 -7.57
N GLY A 100 -12.56 7.28 -8.89
CA GLY A 100 -11.75 8.12 -9.75
C GLY A 100 -12.56 9.22 -10.43
N ARG A 101 -11.89 10.32 -10.75
CA ARG A 101 -12.37 11.34 -11.66
C ARG A 101 -11.21 11.98 -12.39
N TRP A 102 -11.49 12.51 -13.56
CA TRP A 102 -10.50 13.28 -14.30
C TRP A 102 -10.59 14.78 -13.93
N GLU A 103 -9.44 15.37 -13.64
CA GLU A 103 -9.25 16.82 -13.50
C GLU A 103 -8.24 17.24 -14.56
N GLY A 104 -8.71 17.64 -15.75
CA GLY A 104 -7.85 17.82 -16.92
C GLY A 104 -7.14 16.50 -17.28
N ASN A 105 -5.82 16.51 -17.30
CA ASN A 105 -4.99 15.31 -17.57
C ASN A 105 -4.63 14.52 -16.31
N THR A 106 -5.16 14.90 -15.16
CA THR A 106 -4.87 14.24 -13.89
C THR A 106 -6.00 13.28 -13.52
N LEU A 107 -5.68 12.01 -13.30
CA LEU A 107 -6.60 11.09 -12.65
C LEU A 107 -6.49 11.28 -11.13
N VAL A 108 -7.57 11.74 -10.51
CA VAL A 108 -7.68 11.85 -9.05
C VAL A 108 -8.47 10.65 -8.54
N VAL A 109 -7.88 9.91 -7.61
CA VAL A 109 -8.50 8.73 -6.99
C VAL A 109 -8.67 8.98 -5.50
N GLU A 110 -9.89 8.88 -5.02
CA GLU A 110 -10.19 8.90 -3.60
C GLU A 110 -10.48 7.48 -3.13
N VAL A 111 -9.83 7.07 -2.04
CA VAL A 111 -9.96 5.72 -1.49
C VAL A 111 -10.46 5.82 -0.05
N THR A 112 -11.54 5.11 0.21
CA THR A 112 -12.21 5.06 1.54
C THR A 112 -12.57 3.60 1.87
N HIS A 113 -13.36 3.36 2.90
CA HIS A 113 -13.86 2.02 3.27
C HIS A 113 -12.75 1.00 3.54
N TYR A 114 -11.69 1.43 4.24
CA TYR A 114 -10.66 0.53 4.72
C TYR A 114 -11.16 -0.32 5.88
N ASN A 115 -10.73 -1.58 5.94
CA ASN A 115 -10.89 -2.40 7.14
C ASN A 115 -9.83 -2.03 8.19
N THR A 116 -9.95 -2.56 9.40
CA THR A 116 -9.01 -2.31 10.51
C THR A 116 -7.86 -3.32 10.58
N GLN A 117 -7.77 -4.23 9.61
CA GLN A 117 -6.80 -5.33 9.63
C GLN A 117 -5.54 -5.01 8.84
N GLY A 118 -5.54 -3.92 8.10
CA GLY A 118 -4.41 -3.46 7.29
C GLY A 118 -3.44 -2.58 8.06
N THR A 119 -2.29 -2.36 7.45
CA THR A 119 -1.27 -1.46 7.97
C THR A 119 -0.75 -0.53 6.88
N MET A 120 -0.23 0.61 7.30
CA MET A 120 0.48 1.52 6.41
C MET A 120 1.88 1.00 6.13
N GLY A 121 2.29 1.12 4.87
CA GLY A 121 3.62 0.73 4.44
C GLY A 121 3.84 -0.78 4.41
N THR A 122 5.07 -1.15 4.12
CA THR A 122 5.52 -2.53 3.98
C THR A 122 6.51 -2.86 5.07
N ASN A 123 6.51 -4.08 5.50
CA ASN A 123 7.32 -4.67 6.57
C ASN A 123 7.01 -4.08 7.95
N THR A 124 7.19 -4.93 8.89
CA THR A 124 7.21 -4.58 10.30
C THR A 124 8.51 -3.85 10.61
N GLY A 125 8.38 -2.71 11.25
CA GLY A 125 9.54 -1.93 11.65
C GLY A 125 9.15 -0.67 12.38
N SER A 126 9.97 -0.24 13.34
CA SER A 126 9.73 0.95 14.15
C SER A 126 10.02 2.28 13.43
N ARG A 127 10.39 2.22 12.15
CA ARG A 127 10.75 3.41 11.40
C ARG A 127 9.59 3.93 10.55
N TRP A 128 9.28 5.21 10.69
CA TRP A 128 8.28 5.94 9.91
C TRP A 128 6.87 5.38 10.11
N ILE A 129 6.11 5.27 8.99
CA ILE A 129 4.73 4.78 8.97
C ILE A 129 4.61 3.26 8.85
N ARG A 130 5.72 2.53 8.86
CA ARG A 130 5.70 1.06 8.69
C ARG A 130 4.95 0.39 9.83
N GLY A 131 4.06 -0.52 9.50
CA GLY A 131 3.26 -1.27 10.46
C GLY A 131 2.23 -0.45 11.25
N VAL A 132 2.09 0.85 10.96
CA VAL A 132 1.03 1.67 11.58
C VAL A 132 -0.33 1.15 11.14
N PRO A 133 -1.23 0.82 12.08
CA PRO A 133 -2.54 0.27 11.73
C PRO A 133 -3.36 1.29 10.93
N GLN A 134 -4.07 0.82 9.93
CA GLN A 134 -5.11 1.60 9.27
C GLN A 134 -6.41 1.56 10.08
N SER A 135 -7.23 2.58 9.93
CA SER A 135 -8.53 2.68 10.59
C SER A 135 -9.66 2.81 9.57
N GLU A 136 -10.88 2.62 10.03
CA GLU A 136 -12.08 2.85 9.21
C GLU A 136 -12.24 4.30 8.75
N ALA A 137 -11.66 5.24 9.49
CA ALA A 137 -11.65 6.66 9.14
C ALA A 137 -10.57 7.03 8.11
N MET A 138 -9.69 6.09 7.75
CA MET A 138 -8.62 6.34 6.80
C MET A 138 -9.18 6.77 5.44
N ARG A 139 -8.58 7.81 4.88
CA ARG A 139 -8.85 8.29 3.52
C ARG A 139 -7.52 8.54 2.83
N VAL A 140 -7.43 8.12 1.58
CA VAL A 140 -6.26 8.37 0.74
C VAL A 140 -6.71 9.07 -0.53
N ARG A 141 -5.99 10.11 -0.93
CA ARG A 141 -6.14 10.74 -2.23
C ARG A 141 -4.86 10.53 -3.02
N GLU A 142 -5.01 9.92 -4.18
CA GLU A 142 -3.92 9.71 -5.13
C GLU A 142 -4.16 10.61 -6.36
N ARG A 143 -3.08 11.12 -6.92
CA ARG A 143 -3.12 11.91 -8.17
C ARG A 143 -2.14 11.29 -9.15
N PHE A 144 -2.63 10.83 -10.28
CA PHE A 144 -1.82 10.28 -11.36
C PHE A 144 -1.75 11.32 -12.47
N ILE A 145 -0.55 11.85 -12.70
CA ILE A 145 -0.30 12.91 -13.67
C ILE A 145 0.65 12.34 -14.72
N PRO A 146 0.27 12.30 -16.00
CA PRO A 146 1.22 12.03 -17.06
C PRO A 146 2.23 13.19 -17.10
N VAL A 147 3.50 12.92 -16.96
CA VAL A 147 4.56 13.90 -17.19
C VAL A 147 5.09 13.66 -18.59
N ASP A 148 4.84 14.61 -19.46
CA ASP A 148 5.21 14.55 -20.88
C ASP A 148 6.08 15.76 -21.28
N ASP A 149 7.00 16.17 -20.40
CA ASP A 149 7.89 17.29 -20.69
C ASP A 149 9.36 16.91 -20.54
N PRO A 150 10.09 16.81 -21.68
CA PRO A 150 11.53 16.53 -21.66
C PRO A 150 12.39 17.71 -21.17
N ASN A 151 11.81 18.89 -20.95
CA ASN A 151 12.53 20.09 -20.50
C ASN A 151 12.14 20.53 -19.08
N ALA A 152 11.29 19.78 -18.41
CA ALA A 152 10.70 20.22 -17.17
C ALA A 152 11.46 19.77 -15.95
N PHE A 153 12.06 20.66 -15.25
CA PHE A 153 12.12 20.64 -13.79
C PHE A 153 12.53 22.02 -13.31
N GLY A 154 11.58 22.88 -13.10
CA GLY A 154 11.74 24.17 -12.48
C GLY A 154 10.47 24.59 -11.78
N GLU A 155 10.23 24.07 -10.54
CA GLU A 155 9.26 24.48 -9.55
C GLU A 155 7.85 23.83 -9.59
N PRO A 156 7.13 23.80 -8.45
CA PRO A 156 7.46 23.25 -7.13
C PRO A 156 7.01 21.78 -6.98
N TRP A 157 7.76 21.01 -6.22
CA TRP A 157 7.59 19.55 -6.10
C TRP A 157 6.60 19.15 -5.00
N THR A 158 5.62 18.36 -5.40
CA THR A 158 4.87 17.42 -4.55
C THR A 158 5.55 16.06 -4.65
N VAL A 159 5.37 15.09 -3.69
CA VAL A 159 5.95 13.75 -3.92
C VAL A 159 5.42 13.20 -5.19
N GLU A 160 6.27 13.15 -6.16
CA GLU A 160 6.06 12.33 -7.32
C GLU A 160 6.90 11.08 -7.15
N LEU A 161 6.26 9.93 -7.27
CA LEU A 161 6.96 8.71 -7.57
C LEU A 161 7.03 8.68 -9.09
N PRO A 162 8.17 9.04 -9.70
CA PRO A 162 8.27 9.06 -11.14
C PRO A 162 8.06 7.65 -11.67
N MET A 163 7.02 7.46 -12.46
CA MET A 163 6.75 6.21 -13.16
C MET A 163 7.16 6.38 -14.62
N ASN A 164 8.14 5.61 -15.05
CA ASN A 164 8.54 5.60 -16.46
C ASN A 164 7.62 4.66 -17.25
N ARG A 165 7.12 5.14 -18.39
CA ARG A 165 6.44 4.28 -19.34
C ARG A 165 7.44 3.35 -20.01
N SER A 166 7.21 2.04 -19.92
CA SER A 166 7.99 1.04 -20.62
C SER A 166 7.06 0.24 -21.55
N PRO A 167 6.98 0.59 -22.84
CA PRO A 167 6.04 -0.03 -23.76
C PRO A 167 6.34 -1.51 -24.01
N ASP A 168 7.61 -1.92 -23.87
CA ASP A 168 8.06 -3.28 -24.10
C ASP A 168 8.09 -4.14 -22.85
N TYR A 169 7.85 -3.53 -21.68
CA TYR A 169 7.83 -4.25 -20.42
C TYR A 169 6.49 -4.99 -20.25
N ARG A 170 6.59 -6.25 -19.88
CA ARG A 170 5.44 -7.05 -19.48
C ARG A 170 5.51 -7.28 -17.98
N ILE A 171 4.39 -7.09 -17.29
CA ILE A 171 4.34 -7.40 -15.86
C ILE A 171 4.48 -8.92 -15.68
N TYR A 172 5.24 -9.29 -14.65
CA TYR A 172 5.47 -10.66 -14.25
C TYR A 172 4.59 -11.01 -13.05
N GLU A 173 4.29 -12.28 -12.92
CA GLU A 173 3.68 -12.78 -11.71
C GLU A 173 4.68 -12.73 -10.56
N TYR A 174 4.27 -12.15 -9.44
CA TYR A 174 5.01 -12.20 -8.18
C TYR A 174 4.38 -13.26 -7.28
N SER A 175 4.96 -14.44 -7.27
CA SER A 175 4.46 -15.61 -6.54
C SER A 175 4.82 -15.51 -5.05
N CYS A 176 4.17 -14.61 -4.33
CA CYS A 176 4.49 -14.27 -2.95
C CYS A 176 4.41 -15.50 -2.02
N HIS A 177 3.41 -16.34 -2.18
CA HIS A 177 3.21 -17.51 -1.31
C HIS A 177 4.23 -18.61 -1.54
N GLU A 178 4.68 -18.81 -2.77
CA GLU A 178 5.55 -19.92 -3.14
C GLU A 178 6.96 -19.86 -2.54
N GLY A 179 7.41 -18.69 -2.13
CA GLY A 179 8.72 -18.47 -1.53
C GLY A 179 8.69 -17.84 -0.15
N ASN A 180 7.51 -17.73 0.49
CA ASN A 180 7.37 -17.03 1.76
C ASN A 180 7.78 -17.87 2.97
N TYR A 181 9.04 -18.35 2.95
CA TYR A 181 9.62 -19.03 4.11
C TYR A 181 9.88 -18.09 5.29
N GLY A 182 9.88 -16.78 5.07
CA GLY A 182 10.14 -15.78 6.12
C GLY A 182 9.11 -15.85 7.23
N LEU A 183 7.82 -15.85 6.91
CA LEU A 183 6.75 -15.96 7.89
C LEU A 183 6.78 -17.30 8.64
N GLU A 184 6.92 -18.39 7.92
CA GLU A 184 6.99 -19.74 8.52
C GLU A 184 8.18 -19.86 9.47
N ASN A 185 9.36 -19.40 9.04
CA ASN A 185 10.57 -19.49 9.86
C ASN A 185 10.51 -18.60 11.10
N THR A 186 9.89 -17.41 11.00
CA THR A 186 9.69 -16.53 12.15
C THR A 186 8.83 -17.21 13.22
N LEU A 187 7.69 -17.79 12.82
CA LEU A 187 6.79 -18.48 13.75
C LEU A 187 7.41 -19.76 14.32
N ARG A 188 8.17 -20.52 13.52
CA ARG A 188 8.90 -21.70 14.01
C ARG A 188 10.00 -21.32 14.99
N GLY A 189 10.68 -20.19 14.78
CA GLY A 189 11.70 -19.65 15.69
C GLY A 189 11.11 -19.36 17.07
N GLY A 190 9.99 -18.63 17.15
CA GLY A 190 9.28 -18.36 18.39
C GLY A 190 8.85 -19.63 19.12
N GLN A 191 8.26 -20.60 18.39
CA GLN A 191 7.90 -21.90 18.98
C GLN A 191 9.10 -22.68 19.53
N ALA A 192 10.27 -22.54 18.92
CA ALA A 192 11.49 -23.19 19.41
C ALA A 192 12.01 -22.53 20.68
N ASP A 193 11.93 -21.20 20.75
CA ASP A 193 12.32 -20.43 21.94
C ASP A 193 11.38 -20.70 23.12
N ASP A 194 10.07 -20.77 22.90
CA ASP A 194 9.08 -21.16 23.91
C ASP A 194 9.37 -22.55 24.49
N LYS A 195 9.71 -23.54 23.64
CA LYS A 195 10.08 -24.88 24.07
C LYS A 195 11.40 -24.92 24.84
N ALA A 196 12.29 -23.97 24.58
CA ALA A 196 13.57 -23.83 25.27
C ALA A 196 13.48 -22.98 26.54
N GLY A 197 12.30 -22.41 26.86
CA GLY A 197 12.09 -21.54 28.02
C GLY A 197 12.79 -20.18 27.87
N ARG A 198 12.95 -19.68 26.67
CA ARG A 198 13.58 -18.39 26.34
C ARG A 198 12.58 -17.36 25.94
#